data_98e486c71c156f273b166ecf36f5208e
#
_entry.id   98e486c71c156f273b166ecf36f5208e
#
_cell.length_a   1.000
_cell.length_b   1.000
_cell.length_c   1.000
_cell.angle_alpha   90.00
_cell.angle_beta   90.00
_cell.angle_gamma   90.00
#
_symmetry.space_group_name_H-M   'P 1'
#
loop_
_entity.id
_entity.type
_entity.pdbx_description
1 polymer ?
#
loop_
_entity_poly.entity_id
_entity_poly.type
_entity_poly.pdbx_seq_one_letter_code
_entity_poly.pdbx_strand_id
1 'polypeptide(L)'
;YSIQIYSKARDYAESKGILIADTKFEFGLIDNDELILIDEVLTPDSSRFWPKDLYEAGRGQQSYDKQFVRDYLTSVGWDKNPPAPDLPEDIAKRTSDKYIEALSLLTA
;
A
#
# COMPACT_ATOMS: atom_id res chain seq x y z
N TYR A 1 9.74 12.21 13.88
CA TYR A 1 8.62 12.54 12.98
C TYR A 1 8.00 11.31 12.33
N SER A 2 8.81 10.35 11.86
CA SER A 2 8.29 9.12 11.22
C SER A 2 7.37 8.34 12.15
N ILE A 3 7.76 8.15 13.42
CA ILE A 3 6.95 7.42 14.40
C ILE A 3 5.66 8.17 14.69
N GLN A 4 5.70 9.49 14.80
CA GLN A 4 4.52 10.31 15.08
C GLN A 4 3.50 10.22 13.93
N ILE A 5 3.97 10.34 12.69
CA ILE A 5 3.12 10.26 11.50
C ILE A 5 2.54 8.85 11.37
N TYR A 6 3.37 7.84 11.50
CA TYR A 6 2.93 6.44 11.40
C TYR A 6 1.89 6.09 12.46
N SER A 7 2.16 6.43 13.72
CA SER A 7 1.25 6.07 14.83
C SER A 7 -0.11 6.71 14.66
N LYS A 8 -0.16 7.98 14.28
CA LYS A 8 -1.41 8.69 14.05
C LYS A 8 -2.20 8.10 12.88
N ALA A 9 -1.51 7.82 11.78
CA ALA A 9 -2.13 7.24 10.60
C ALA A 9 -2.60 5.81 10.86
N ARG A 10 -1.80 5.01 11.57
CA ARG A 10 -2.15 3.65 11.96
C ARG A 10 -3.47 3.61 12.75
N ASP A 11 -3.58 4.47 13.75
CA ASP A 11 -4.77 4.49 14.61
C ASP A 11 -6.00 4.91 13.83
N TYR A 12 -5.86 5.91 12.95
CA TYR A 12 -6.95 6.33 12.08
C TYR A 12 -7.38 5.22 11.12
N ALA A 13 -6.42 4.61 10.42
CA ALA A 13 -6.71 3.56 9.44
C ALA A 13 -7.34 2.34 10.11
N GLU A 14 -6.86 1.96 11.30
CA GLU A 14 -7.43 0.83 12.05
C GLU A 14 -8.89 1.09 12.41
N SER A 15 -9.24 2.32 12.75
CA SER A 15 -10.64 2.69 13.02
C SER A 15 -11.52 2.57 11.78
N LYS A 16 -10.93 2.56 10.59
CA LYS A 16 -11.62 2.41 9.29
C LYS A 16 -11.51 0.99 8.72
N GLY A 17 -10.96 0.05 9.48
CA GLY A 17 -10.86 -1.35 9.04
C GLY A 17 -9.62 -1.70 8.24
N ILE A 18 -8.59 -0.85 8.27
CA ILE A 18 -7.34 -1.06 7.55
C ILE A 18 -6.17 -1.07 8.54
N LEU A 19 -5.29 -2.07 8.39
CA LEU A 19 -4.03 -2.13 9.11
C LEU A 19 -2.91 -1.64 8.22
N ILE A 20 -2.17 -0.62 8.67
CA ILE A 20 -0.95 -0.17 7.99
C ILE A 20 0.20 -1.00 8.54
N ALA A 21 0.66 -1.98 7.74
CA ALA A 21 1.69 -2.90 8.19
C ALA A 21 3.08 -2.25 8.18
N ASP A 22 3.41 -1.55 7.12
CA ASP A 22 4.64 -0.80 6.99
C ASP A 22 4.47 0.35 5.99
N THR A 23 5.40 1.28 6.05
CA THR A 23 5.42 2.43 5.13
C THR A 23 6.84 2.99 5.06
N LYS A 24 7.06 3.83 4.05
CA LYS A 24 8.30 4.57 3.87
C LYS A 24 7.99 6.05 3.86
N PHE A 25 8.81 6.83 4.55
CA PHE A 25 8.74 8.29 4.51
C PHE A 25 10.04 8.85 3.98
N GLU A 26 9.95 9.97 3.30
CA GLU A 26 11.10 10.75 2.87
C GLU A 26 10.96 12.17 3.39
N PHE A 27 12.06 12.70 3.93
CA PHE A 27 12.11 14.05 4.47
C PHE A 27 13.22 14.82 3.78
N GLY A 28 13.07 16.12 3.71
CA GLY A 28 14.09 17.02 3.20
C GLY A 28 14.20 18.26 4.05
N LEU A 29 15.33 18.94 3.93
CA LEU A 29 15.55 20.25 4.56
C LEU A 29 15.45 21.32 3.48
N ILE A 30 14.66 22.34 3.75
CA ILE A 30 14.59 23.52 2.90
C ILE A 30 15.38 24.66 3.57
N ASP A 31 15.35 25.84 2.97
CA ASP A 31 16.03 27.02 3.50
C ASP A 31 15.68 27.22 4.98
N ASN A 32 16.68 27.68 5.76
CA ASN A 32 16.57 27.85 7.22
C ASN A 32 16.45 26.53 8.01
N ASP A 33 16.92 25.41 7.43
CA ASP A 33 16.91 24.09 8.07
C ASP A 33 15.53 23.61 8.49
N GLU A 34 14.48 24.07 7.80
CA GLU A 34 13.11 23.59 8.03
C GLU A 34 12.94 22.19 7.47
N LEU A 35 12.50 21.25 8.31
CA LEU A 35 12.22 19.87 7.91
C LEU A 35 10.84 19.76 7.26
N ILE A 36 10.80 19.20 6.06
CA ILE A 36 9.55 18.95 5.35
C ILE A 36 9.43 17.49 4.98
N LEU A 37 8.19 17.02 4.86
CA LEU A 37 7.87 15.72 4.31
C LEU A 37 7.81 15.83 2.78
N ILE A 38 8.55 14.96 2.10
CA ILE A 38 8.61 14.95 0.64
C ILE A 38 8.15 13.60 0.11
N ASP A 39 7.95 13.53 -1.21
CA ASP A 39 7.48 12.34 -1.90
C ASP A 39 6.08 11.90 -1.43
N GLU A 40 5.59 10.83 -1.99
CA GLU A 40 4.27 10.30 -1.60
C GLU A 40 4.27 9.78 -0.17
N VAL A 41 3.11 9.87 0.47
CA VAL A 41 2.97 9.47 1.87
C VAL A 41 1.69 8.66 2.04
N LEU A 42 1.84 7.50 2.69
CA LEU A 42 0.70 6.69 3.15
C LEU A 42 -0.31 6.34 2.05
N THR A 43 0.19 6.06 0.86
CA THR A 43 -0.62 5.53 -0.23
C THR A 43 -0.53 4.00 -0.24
N PRO A 44 -1.47 3.30 -0.87
CA PRO A 44 -1.33 1.86 -1.04
C PRO A 44 -0.08 1.44 -1.83
N ASP A 45 0.52 2.37 -2.59
CA ASP A 45 1.76 2.11 -3.32
C ASP A 45 3.00 2.21 -2.43
N SER A 46 3.06 3.22 -1.56
CA SER A 46 4.19 3.46 -0.65
C SER A 46 4.08 2.69 0.65
N SER A 47 2.94 2.09 0.94
CA SER A 47 2.62 1.43 2.20
C SER A 47 1.92 0.11 1.95
N ARG A 48 2.00 -0.81 2.91
CA ARG A 48 1.19 -2.03 2.88
C ARG A 48 -0.04 -1.84 3.73
N PHE A 49 -1.19 -1.80 3.06
CA PHE A 49 -2.49 -1.74 3.70
C PHE A 49 -3.13 -3.12 3.68
N TRP A 50 -3.49 -3.62 4.86
CA TRP A 50 -4.14 -4.93 5.00
C TRP A 50 -5.56 -4.76 5.52
N PRO A 51 -6.54 -5.51 5.00
CA PRO A 51 -7.87 -5.54 5.61
C PRO A 51 -7.78 -6.07 7.04
N LYS A 52 -8.31 -5.31 8.00
CA LYS A 52 -8.27 -5.70 9.42
C LYS A 52 -9.01 -7.00 9.70
N ASP A 53 -10.18 -7.16 9.08
CA ASP A 53 -11.04 -8.33 9.28
C ASP A 53 -10.48 -9.61 8.65
N LEU A 54 -9.54 -9.50 7.70
CA LEU A 54 -8.91 -10.65 7.05
C LEU A 54 -7.50 -10.92 7.60
N TYR A 55 -7.03 -10.11 8.56
CA TYR A 55 -5.69 -10.28 9.12
C TYR A 55 -5.59 -11.57 9.93
N GLU A 56 -4.51 -12.31 9.67
CA GLU A 56 -4.17 -13.51 10.43
C GLU A 56 -2.67 -13.60 10.56
N ALA A 57 -2.19 -13.65 11.80
CA ALA A 57 -0.76 -13.69 12.08
C ALA A 57 -0.14 -15.01 11.58
N GLY A 58 1.11 -14.92 11.10
CA GLY A 58 1.88 -16.10 10.69
C GLY A 58 1.65 -16.53 9.25
N ARG A 59 0.88 -15.78 8.45
CA ARG A 59 0.69 -16.06 7.02
C ARG A 59 0.74 -14.78 6.20
N GLY A 60 0.81 -14.93 4.88
CA GLY A 60 0.70 -13.82 3.95
C GLY A 60 -0.68 -13.18 4.04
N GLN A 61 -0.74 -11.84 3.93
CA GLN A 61 -1.97 -11.08 4.02
C GLN A 61 -2.38 -10.56 2.64
N GLN A 62 -3.69 -10.39 2.44
CA GLN A 62 -4.17 -9.65 1.28
C GLN A 62 -3.79 -8.18 1.44
N SER A 63 -3.44 -7.54 0.34
CA SER A 63 -3.03 -6.15 0.34
C SER A 63 -3.91 -5.35 -0.62
N TYR A 64 -4.01 -4.04 -0.37
CA TYR A 64 -4.75 -3.13 -1.24
C TYR A 64 -3.89 -2.53 -2.36
N ASP A 65 -2.68 -3.06 -2.58
CA ASP A 65 -1.75 -2.51 -3.56
C ASP A 65 -1.32 -3.53 -4.63
N LYS A 66 -0.02 -3.60 -4.83
CA LYS A 66 0.62 -4.39 -5.88
C LYS A 66 0.56 -5.91 -5.68
N GLN A 67 0.14 -6.39 -4.52
CA GLN A 67 0.23 -7.82 -4.21
C GLN A 67 -0.58 -8.67 -5.21
N PHE A 68 -1.72 -8.15 -5.64
CA PHE A 68 -2.57 -8.83 -6.61
C PHE A 68 -1.85 -9.02 -7.96
N VAL A 69 -1.16 -7.99 -8.42
CA VAL A 69 -0.36 -8.05 -9.65
C VAL A 69 0.84 -8.97 -9.47
N ARG A 70 1.51 -8.88 -8.33
CA ARG A 70 2.65 -9.76 -8.03
C ARG A 70 2.26 -11.23 -8.03
N ASP A 71 1.12 -11.56 -7.42
CA ASP A 71 0.62 -12.92 -7.38
C ASP A 71 0.32 -13.45 -8.80
N TYR A 72 -0.26 -12.61 -9.65
CA TYR A 72 -0.47 -12.96 -11.05
C TYR A 72 0.84 -13.24 -11.78
N LEU A 73 1.82 -12.32 -11.65
CA LEU A 73 3.12 -12.48 -12.32
C LEU A 73 3.86 -13.73 -11.85
N THR A 74 3.74 -14.07 -10.59
CA THR A 74 4.30 -15.31 -10.04
C THR A 74 3.58 -16.53 -10.61
N SER A 75 2.26 -16.47 -10.74
CA SER A 75 1.44 -17.60 -11.24
C SER A 75 1.74 -17.94 -12.70
N VAL A 76 2.13 -16.96 -13.52
CA VAL A 76 2.49 -17.19 -14.93
C VAL A 76 4.00 -17.46 -15.12
N GLY A 77 4.76 -17.48 -14.02
CA GLY A 77 6.18 -17.84 -14.07
C GLY A 77 7.10 -16.79 -14.67
N TRP A 78 6.75 -15.50 -14.55
CA TRP A 78 7.59 -14.43 -15.09
C TRP A 78 8.95 -14.40 -14.38
N ASP A 79 10.02 -14.33 -15.18
CA ASP A 79 11.41 -14.36 -14.70
C ASP A 79 11.95 -12.99 -14.28
N LYS A 80 11.10 -11.95 -14.28
CA LYS A 80 11.42 -10.56 -13.92
C LYS A 80 12.35 -9.86 -14.93
N ASN A 81 12.53 -10.45 -16.11
CA ASN A 81 13.27 -9.81 -17.20
C ASN A 81 12.31 -9.27 -18.27
N PRO A 82 12.66 -8.14 -18.92
CA PRO A 82 11.84 -7.64 -20.03
C PRO A 82 11.79 -8.65 -21.19
N PRO A 83 10.68 -8.71 -21.94
CA PRO A 83 9.46 -7.93 -21.75
C PRO A 83 8.58 -8.49 -20.63
N ALA A 84 7.88 -7.59 -19.93
CA ALA A 84 6.90 -8.01 -18.94
C ALA A 84 5.65 -8.56 -19.62
N PRO A 85 4.97 -9.57 -19.03
CA PRO A 85 3.70 -10.04 -19.57
C PRO A 85 2.64 -8.95 -19.51
N ASP A 86 1.71 -8.95 -20.47
CA ASP A 86 0.55 -8.08 -20.41
C ASP A 86 -0.36 -8.54 -19.26
N LEU A 87 -0.96 -7.59 -18.55
CA LEU A 87 -1.93 -7.90 -17.50
C LEU A 87 -3.29 -8.19 -18.16
N PRO A 88 -3.94 -9.31 -17.81
CA PRO A 88 -5.32 -9.52 -18.20
C PRO A 88 -6.22 -8.39 -17.69
N GLU A 89 -7.26 -8.09 -18.44
CA GLU A 89 -8.19 -7.01 -18.09
C GLU A 89 -8.81 -7.20 -16.70
N ASP A 90 -9.13 -8.45 -16.34
CA ASP A 90 -9.69 -8.77 -15.03
C ASP A 90 -8.71 -8.50 -13.88
N ILE A 91 -7.42 -8.77 -14.09
CA ILE A 91 -6.38 -8.48 -13.10
C ILE A 91 -6.23 -6.97 -12.92
N ALA A 92 -6.18 -6.21 -14.02
CA ALA A 92 -6.11 -4.75 -13.97
C ALA A 92 -7.33 -4.16 -13.26
N LYS A 93 -8.52 -4.67 -13.56
CA LYS A 93 -9.76 -4.21 -12.94
C LYS A 93 -9.78 -4.49 -11.45
N ARG A 94 -9.42 -5.70 -11.03
CA ARG A 94 -9.39 -6.08 -9.61
C ARG A 94 -8.36 -5.26 -8.84
N THR A 95 -7.23 -4.93 -9.45
CA THR A 95 -6.22 -4.06 -8.86
C THR A 95 -6.81 -2.66 -8.64
N SER A 96 -7.47 -2.11 -9.65
CA SER A 96 -8.17 -0.82 -9.53
C SER A 96 -9.24 -0.84 -8.44
N ASP A 97 -10.02 -1.91 -8.36
CA ASP A 97 -11.06 -2.06 -7.35
C ASP A 97 -10.49 -2.07 -5.93
N LYS A 98 -9.30 -2.62 -5.71
CA LYS A 98 -8.62 -2.58 -4.41
C LYS A 98 -8.26 -1.16 -3.99
N TYR A 99 -7.77 -0.33 -4.91
CA TYR A 99 -7.50 1.08 -4.61
C TYR A 99 -8.78 1.83 -4.27
N ILE A 100 -9.86 1.59 -5.00
CA ILE A 100 -11.16 2.22 -4.76
C ILE A 100 -11.73 1.77 -3.41
N GLU A 101 -11.59 0.49 -3.07
CA GLU A 101 -12.02 -0.04 -1.77
C GLU A 101 -11.28 0.64 -0.62
N ALA A 102 -9.95 0.79 -0.72
CA ALA A 102 -9.17 1.47 0.29
C ALA A 102 -9.61 2.94 0.45
N LEU A 103 -9.83 3.64 -0.65
CA LEU A 103 -10.32 5.02 -0.63
C LEU A 103 -11.68 5.10 0.07
N SER A 104 -12.60 4.22 -0.26
CA SER A 104 -13.94 4.21 0.32
C SER A 104 -13.91 3.97 1.82
N LEU A 105 -13.07 3.07 2.29
CA LEU A 105 -12.92 2.79 3.72
C LEU A 105 -12.31 3.97 4.48
N LEU A 106 -11.26 4.56 3.93
CA LEU A 106 -10.54 5.65 4.61
C LEU A 106 -11.34 6.96 4.66
N THR A 107 -12.27 7.14 3.75
CA THR A 107 -13.10 8.35 3.66
C THR A 107 -14.52 8.15 4.20
N ALA A 108 -14.82 6.99 4.70
CA ALA A 108 -16.15 6.68 5.24
C ALA A 108 -16.45 7.41 6.57
#